data_e6704a5ff0ed92597ac2586e04c92d39
#
_entry.id   e6704a5ff0ed92597ac2586e04c92d39
#
_cell.length_a   1.000
_cell.length_b   1.000
_cell.length_c   1.000
_cell.angle_alpha   90.00
_cell.angle_beta   90.00
_cell.angle_gamma   90.00
#
_symmetry.space_group_name_H-M   'P 1'
#
loop_
_entity.id
_entity.type
_entity.pdbx_description
1 polymer ?
#
loop_
_entity_poly.entity_id
_entity_poly.type
_entity_poly.pdbx_seq_one_letter_code
_entity_poly.pdbx_strand_id
1 'polypeptide(L)'
;MSEANLRLMPNSNAVGRRSFLKMATLAGVAGGMSGLGASGVTRSATQEEMANPFPNSKMVKTVCSVCSVGCGVLAEVENGVWVRQEVAQDHPVSAGGHCCKGSDVIDMVRSHCRVKYPMKKVGGKWKRISYKDALDEIGAKLKAYREKNPEQVMFLGSAKDSNEQSYYISKFSAMFGTNNLDHQARI
;
A
#
# COMPACT_ATOMS: atom_id res chain seq x y z
N MET A 1 -26.07 11.29 -21.60
CA MET A 1 -24.95 10.40 -21.93
C MET A 1 -24.67 9.54 -20.72
N SER A 2 -24.83 8.26 -20.92
CA SER A 2 -25.16 7.18 -20.01
C SER A 2 -24.19 6.96 -18.84
N GLU A 3 -24.79 6.62 -17.70
CA GLU A 3 -24.12 6.02 -16.54
C GLU A 3 -23.41 4.73 -16.99
N ALA A 4 -22.10 4.79 -17.09
CA ALA A 4 -21.29 3.59 -17.29
C ALA A 4 -21.26 2.83 -15.96
N ASN A 5 -22.08 1.80 -15.86
CA ASN A 5 -22.08 0.75 -14.87
C ASN A 5 -20.63 0.25 -14.65
N LEU A 6 -20.09 0.54 -13.48
CA LEU A 6 -18.91 -0.12 -12.98
C LEU A 6 -19.30 -1.54 -12.54
N ARG A 7 -19.51 -2.43 -13.48
CA ARG A 7 -19.64 -3.85 -13.20
C ARG A 7 -18.24 -4.35 -12.82
N LEU A 8 -18.08 -4.69 -11.56
CA LEU A 8 -17.00 -5.57 -11.12
C LEU A 8 -17.10 -6.85 -11.97
N MET A 9 -16.15 -7.05 -12.86
CA MET A 9 -16.05 -8.31 -13.59
C MET A 9 -15.80 -9.43 -12.57
N PRO A 10 -16.61 -10.47 -12.51
CA PRO A 10 -16.31 -11.61 -11.66
C PRO A 10 -15.02 -12.24 -12.20
N ASN A 11 -14.03 -12.37 -11.33
CA ASN A 11 -12.80 -13.11 -11.62
C ASN A 11 -13.19 -14.58 -11.84
N SER A 12 -13.31 -14.98 -13.10
CA SER A 12 -13.81 -16.29 -13.53
C SER A 12 -12.86 -17.46 -13.18
N ASN A 13 -11.72 -17.17 -12.55
CA ASN A 13 -10.72 -18.17 -12.16
C ASN A 13 -10.58 -18.37 -10.65
N ALA A 14 -11.45 -17.79 -9.84
CA ALA A 14 -11.43 -18.04 -8.40
C ALA A 14 -12.01 -19.43 -8.11
N VAL A 15 -11.13 -20.41 -7.95
CA VAL A 15 -11.50 -21.75 -7.46
C VAL A 15 -12.01 -21.60 -6.02
N GLY A 16 -13.31 -21.80 -5.81
CA GLY A 16 -13.91 -21.70 -4.48
C GLY A 16 -13.29 -22.72 -3.51
N ARG A 17 -13.20 -22.39 -2.22
CA ARG A 17 -12.63 -23.25 -1.17
C ARG A 17 -13.21 -24.70 -1.21
N ARG A 18 -14.51 -24.86 -1.52
CA ARG A 18 -15.15 -26.16 -1.67
C ARG A 18 -14.64 -26.93 -2.89
N SER A 19 -14.36 -26.26 -4.01
CA SER A 19 -13.82 -26.89 -5.21
C SER A 19 -12.36 -27.29 -5.01
N PHE A 20 -11.59 -26.49 -4.29
CA PHE A 20 -10.21 -26.81 -3.91
C PHE A 20 -10.16 -28.06 -3.01
N LEU A 21 -11.00 -28.12 -1.99
CA LEU A 21 -11.08 -29.30 -1.10
C LEU A 21 -11.52 -30.56 -1.86
N LYS A 22 -12.48 -30.47 -2.80
CA LYS A 22 -12.90 -31.61 -3.63
C LYS A 22 -11.78 -32.10 -4.55
N MET A 23 -10.98 -31.20 -5.11
CA MET A 23 -9.82 -31.60 -5.92
C MET A 23 -8.71 -32.22 -5.09
N ALA A 24 -8.47 -31.74 -3.87
CA ALA A 24 -7.49 -32.31 -2.96
C ALA A 24 -7.88 -33.72 -2.51
N THR A 25 -9.17 -33.99 -2.22
CA THR A 25 -9.65 -35.32 -1.85
C THR A 25 -9.63 -36.29 -3.03
N LEU A 26 -9.94 -35.86 -4.26
CA LEU A 26 -9.85 -36.71 -5.46
C LEU A 26 -8.40 -37.10 -5.78
N ALA A 27 -7.45 -36.18 -5.63
CA ALA A 27 -6.03 -36.46 -5.79
C ALA A 27 -5.48 -37.43 -4.74
N GLY A 28 -6.00 -37.36 -3.50
CA GLY A 28 -5.63 -38.28 -2.43
C GLY A 28 -6.15 -39.72 -2.61
N VAL A 29 -7.33 -39.87 -3.21
CA VAL A 29 -7.92 -41.22 -3.46
C VAL A 29 -7.30 -41.87 -4.70
N ALA A 30 -6.92 -41.11 -5.71
CA ALA A 30 -6.23 -41.65 -6.90
C ALA A 30 -4.78 -42.10 -6.60
N GLY A 31 -4.12 -41.53 -5.59
CA GLY A 31 -2.79 -41.89 -5.15
C GLY A 31 -2.72 -43.16 -4.28
N GLY A 32 -3.86 -43.66 -3.75
CA GLY A 32 -3.91 -44.79 -2.83
C GLY A 32 -4.01 -46.17 -3.50
N MET A 33 -4.21 -46.28 -4.80
CA MET A 33 -4.44 -47.58 -5.49
C MET A 33 -3.34 -48.04 -6.45
N SER A 34 -2.23 -47.37 -6.53
CA SER A 34 -1.06 -47.83 -7.31
C SER A 34 0.14 -48.08 -6.38
N GLY A 35 -0.02 -49.05 -5.47
CA GLY A 35 1.09 -49.68 -4.80
C GLY A 35 1.82 -50.60 -5.75
N LEU A 36 3.07 -50.34 -5.94
CA LEU A 36 4.21 -51.11 -6.44
C LEU A 36 4.88 -50.49 -7.67
N GLY A 37 6.00 -49.81 -7.42
CA GLY A 37 7.07 -49.68 -8.37
C GLY A 37 7.09 -48.45 -9.24
N ALA A 38 7.24 -47.28 -8.63
CA ALA A 38 8.03 -46.20 -9.20
C ALA A 38 8.39 -45.23 -8.06
N SER A 39 9.60 -45.35 -7.53
CA SER A 39 10.23 -44.34 -6.70
C SER A 39 10.55 -43.11 -7.57
N GLY A 40 9.49 -42.48 -8.07
CA GLY A 40 9.54 -41.12 -8.56
C GLY A 40 9.66 -40.20 -7.36
N VAL A 41 10.89 -39.99 -6.88
CA VAL A 41 11.20 -38.85 -6.02
C VAL A 41 10.71 -37.63 -6.80
N THR A 42 9.56 -37.10 -6.41
CA THR A 42 9.17 -35.75 -6.80
C THR A 42 10.25 -34.85 -6.23
N ARG A 43 11.24 -34.54 -7.05
CA ARG A 43 12.28 -33.58 -6.74
C ARG A 43 11.56 -32.27 -6.45
N SER A 44 11.44 -31.92 -5.20
CA SER A 44 11.01 -30.57 -4.86
C SER A 44 12.06 -29.67 -5.51
N ALA A 45 11.65 -28.82 -6.44
CA ALA A 45 12.53 -27.84 -7.01
C ALA A 45 13.20 -27.09 -5.86
N THR A 46 14.53 -27.16 -5.81
CA THR A 46 15.30 -26.36 -4.87
C THR A 46 15.03 -24.90 -5.18
N GLN A 47 15.06 -24.04 -4.16
CA GLN A 47 14.83 -22.59 -4.36
C GLN A 47 15.71 -21.96 -5.45
N GLU A 48 16.81 -22.60 -5.79
CA GLU A 48 17.72 -22.20 -6.87
C GLU A 48 17.21 -22.54 -8.27
N GLU A 49 16.30 -23.52 -8.41
CA GLU A 49 15.73 -23.93 -9.73
C GLU A 49 14.49 -23.10 -10.14
N MET A 50 13.92 -22.30 -9.25
CA MET A 50 12.92 -21.33 -9.65
C MET A 50 13.64 -20.12 -10.25
N ALA A 51 13.73 -20.10 -11.57
CA ALA A 51 14.29 -18.97 -12.32
C ALA A 51 13.69 -17.67 -11.76
N ASN A 52 14.55 -16.69 -11.37
CA ASN A 52 14.07 -15.40 -10.93
C ASN A 52 13.20 -14.80 -12.06
N PRO A 53 11.89 -14.58 -11.83
CA PRO A 53 11.02 -14.04 -12.87
C PRO A 53 11.39 -12.62 -13.30
N PHE A 54 12.30 -11.97 -12.55
CA PHE A 54 12.73 -10.59 -12.74
C PHE A 54 14.27 -10.49 -12.81
N PRO A 55 14.92 -11.02 -13.89
CA PRO A 55 16.38 -11.13 -13.94
C PRO A 55 17.13 -9.78 -13.95
N ASN A 56 16.47 -8.70 -14.36
CA ASN A 56 17.05 -7.35 -14.41
C ASN A 56 16.58 -6.45 -13.25
N SER A 57 15.98 -7.04 -12.23
CA SER A 57 15.50 -6.28 -11.09
C SER A 57 16.64 -5.79 -10.19
N LYS A 58 16.35 -4.72 -9.44
CA LYS A 58 17.24 -4.15 -8.42
C LYS A 58 16.52 -4.14 -7.07
N MET A 59 17.23 -4.56 -6.03
CA MET A 59 16.74 -4.44 -4.65
C MET A 59 17.00 -3.03 -4.12
N VAL A 60 15.95 -2.35 -3.69
CA VAL A 60 15.99 -1.00 -3.12
C VAL A 60 15.46 -1.05 -1.70
N LYS A 61 16.26 -0.61 -0.73
CA LYS A 61 15.80 -0.46 0.66
C LYS A 61 14.87 0.75 0.77
N THR A 62 13.74 0.53 1.41
CA THR A 62 12.75 1.56 1.72
C THR A 62 12.08 1.28 3.06
N VAL A 63 11.15 2.13 3.45
CA VAL A 63 10.36 1.95 4.68
C VAL A 63 8.88 1.88 4.36
N CYS A 64 8.16 1.10 5.15
CA CYS A 64 6.71 1.03 5.11
C CYS A 64 6.10 2.37 5.53
N SER A 65 5.19 2.91 4.73
CA SER A 65 4.52 4.20 4.97
C SER A 65 3.13 4.06 5.59
N VAL A 66 2.77 2.88 6.13
CA VAL A 66 1.42 2.65 6.66
C VAL A 66 1.25 3.20 8.08
N CYS A 67 2.32 3.27 8.86
CA CYS A 67 2.29 3.85 10.20
C CYS A 67 3.69 4.36 10.61
N SER A 68 3.76 5.06 11.74
CA SER A 68 4.98 5.66 12.27
C SER A 68 6.05 4.65 12.73
N VAL A 69 5.76 3.35 12.78
CA VAL A 69 6.78 2.33 13.08
C VAL A 69 7.87 2.31 12.01
N GLY A 70 7.52 2.57 10.72
CA GLY A 70 8.50 2.67 9.66
C GLY A 70 9.29 1.37 9.43
N CYS A 71 8.62 0.21 9.39
CA CYS A 71 9.28 -1.08 9.17
C CYS A 71 10.07 -1.09 7.86
N GLY A 72 11.24 -1.73 7.87
CA GLY A 72 12.11 -1.84 6.70
C GLY A 72 11.56 -2.79 5.66
N VAL A 73 11.60 -2.36 4.41
CA VAL A 73 11.15 -3.11 3.23
C VAL A 73 12.26 -3.12 2.19
N LEU A 74 12.47 -4.28 1.58
CA LEU A 74 13.27 -4.43 0.37
C LEU A 74 12.33 -4.47 -0.82
N ALA A 75 12.34 -3.43 -1.63
CA ALA A 75 11.56 -3.34 -2.85
C ALA A 75 12.37 -3.87 -4.02
N GLU A 76 11.88 -4.90 -4.69
CA GLU A 76 12.43 -5.38 -5.95
C GLU A 76 11.81 -4.57 -7.10
N VAL A 77 12.65 -3.84 -7.82
CA VAL A 77 12.23 -2.90 -8.87
C VAL A 77 12.81 -3.31 -10.20
N GLU A 78 11.96 -3.53 -11.19
CA GLU A 78 12.33 -3.79 -12.57
C GLU A 78 11.72 -2.73 -13.49
N ASN A 79 12.55 -2.11 -14.32
CA ASN A 79 12.13 -1.04 -15.26
C ASN A 79 11.31 0.09 -14.60
N GLY A 80 11.66 0.44 -13.35
CA GLY A 80 10.95 1.47 -12.58
C GLY A 80 9.64 1.02 -11.94
N VAL A 81 9.26 -0.25 -12.07
CA VAL A 81 8.07 -0.83 -11.46
C VAL A 81 8.47 -1.67 -10.25
N TRP A 82 7.82 -1.47 -9.13
CA TRP A 82 7.97 -2.31 -7.94
C TRP A 82 7.25 -3.65 -8.18
N VAL A 83 8.01 -4.74 -8.39
CA VAL A 83 7.48 -6.05 -8.81
C VAL A 83 7.30 -7.03 -7.67
N ARG A 84 8.19 -6.99 -6.66
CA ARG A 84 8.15 -7.84 -5.48
C ARG A 84 8.69 -7.11 -4.25
N GLN A 85 8.31 -7.53 -3.06
CA GLN A 85 8.88 -7.02 -1.81
C GLN A 85 9.27 -8.13 -0.85
N GLU A 86 10.29 -7.85 -0.08
CA GLU A 86 10.78 -8.66 1.02
C GLU A 86 10.96 -7.81 2.28
N VAL A 87 11.11 -8.47 3.40
CA VAL A 87 11.41 -7.79 4.67
C VAL A 87 12.88 -7.43 4.74
N ALA A 88 13.22 -6.21 5.16
CA ALA A 88 14.61 -5.84 5.43
C ALA A 88 15.06 -6.43 6.77
N GLN A 89 15.83 -7.51 6.73
CA GLN A 89 16.30 -8.25 7.89
C GLN A 89 17.23 -7.42 8.80
N ASP A 90 17.98 -6.50 8.21
CA ASP A 90 18.94 -5.62 8.86
C ASP A 90 18.36 -4.29 9.34
N HIS A 91 17.03 -4.12 9.28
CA HIS A 91 16.40 -2.89 9.69
C HIS A 91 16.36 -2.76 11.23
N PRO A 92 16.88 -1.65 11.82
CA PRO A 92 17.11 -1.56 13.27
C PRO A 92 15.81 -1.55 14.10
N VAL A 93 14.69 -1.11 13.52
CA VAL A 93 13.41 -1.01 14.24
C VAL A 93 12.58 -2.27 14.09
N SER A 94 12.43 -2.78 12.86
CA SER A 94 11.57 -3.93 12.59
C SER A 94 12.28 -5.28 12.66
N ALA A 95 13.61 -5.30 12.69
CA ALA A 95 14.43 -6.49 12.86
C ALA A 95 13.95 -7.70 12.03
N GLY A 96 13.65 -7.49 10.76
CA GLY A 96 13.20 -8.54 9.86
C GLY A 96 11.72 -8.88 9.93
N GLY A 97 10.88 -8.06 10.58
CA GLY A 97 9.43 -8.27 10.65
C GLY A 97 8.63 -7.08 10.13
N HIS A 98 7.42 -7.36 9.68
CA HIS A 98 6.36 -6.36 9.51
C HIS A 98 4.98 -7.02 9.60
N CYS A 99 3.95 -6.24 9.87
CA CYS A 99 2.58 -6.74 9.97
C CYS A 99 1.97 -6.98 8.58
N CYS A 100 0.76 -7.55 8.54
CA CYS A 100 0.04 -7.80 7.29
C CYS A 100 -0.12 -6.55 6.39
N LYS A 101 -0.26 -5.35 6.98
CA LYS A 101 -0.34 -4.10 6.22
C LYS A 101 0.99 -3.75 5.53
N GLY A 102 2.12 -4.03 6.20
CA GLY A 102 3.45 -3.87 5.63
C GLY A 102 3.71 -4.85 4.49
N SER A 103 3.18 -6.07 4.59
CA SER A 103 3.26 -7.08 3.52
C SER A 103 2.50 -6.65 2.25
N ASP A 104 1.49 -5.81 2.40
CA ASP A 104 0.57 -5.40 1.33
C ASP A 104 0.86 -3.99 0.76
N VAL A 105 1.97 -3.37 1.18
CA VAL A 105 2.32 -2.02 0.73
C VAL A 105 2.49 -1.93 -0.79
N ILE A 106 3.04 -2.97 -1.41
CA ILE A 106 3.21 -3.04 -2.87
C ILE A 106 1.87 -2.89 -3.60
N ASP A 107 0.81 -3.56 -3.14
CA ASP A 107 -0.51 -3.49 -3.77
C ASP A 107 -1.16 -2.12 -3.57
N MET A 108 -0.96 -1.50 -2.40
CA MET A 108 -1.38 -0.13 -2.16
C MET A 108 -0.69 0.86 -3.12
N VAL A 109 0.61 0.69 -3.38
CA VAL A 109 1.37 1.56 -4.29
C VAL A 109 0.94 1.37 -5.74
N ARG A 110 0.68 0.11 -6.15
CA ARG A 110 0.30 -0.27 -7.52
C ARG A 110 -1.18 -0.10 -7.83
N SER A 111 -2.02 0.15 -6.81
CA SER A 111 -3.46 0.25 -6.96
C SER A 111 -3.87 1.27 -8.03
N HIS A 112 -4.74 0.86 -8.93
CA HIS A 112 -5.35 1.74 -9.93
C HIS A 112 -6.29 2.78 -9.31
N CYS A 113 -6.78 2.54 -8.10
CA CYS A 113 -7.62 3.47 -7.35
C CYS A 113 -6.82 4.60 -6.67
N ARG A 114 -5.47 4.53 -6.71
CA ARG A 114 -4.62 5.52 -6.07
C ARG A 114 -4.78 6.89 -6.74
N VAL A 115 -5.06 7.93 -5.93
CA VAL A 115 -5.11 9.31 -6.40
C VAL A 115 -3.69 9.77 -6.75
N LYS A 116 -3.45 10.07 -8.04
CA LYS A 116 -2.12 10.45 -8.56
C LYS A 116 -1.94 11.95 -8.76
N TYR A 117 -3.03 12.70 -8.74
CA TYR A 117 -3.04 14.14 -9.04
C TYR A 117 -4.01 14.86 -8.12
N PRO A 118 -3.77 16.14 -7.80
CA PRO A 118 -4.74 16.95 -7.09
C PRO A 118 -6.06 17.06 -7.87
N MET A 119 -7.15 17.00 -7.14
CA MET A 119 -8.48 17.09 -7.74
C MET A 119 -9.32 18.11 -6.98
N LYS A 120 -10.05 18.94 -7.70
CA LYS A 120 -10.98 19.92 -7.15
C LYS A 120 -12.41 19.58 -7.56
N LYS A 121 -13.33 19.66 -6.62
CA LYS A 121 -14.74 19.47 -6.89
C LYS A 121 -15.35 20.76 -7.45
N VAL A 122 -15.84 20.71 -8.69
CA VAL A 122 -16.46 21.84 -9.39
C VAL A 122 -17.82 21.39 -9.93
N GLY A 123 -18.89 22.04 -9.53
CA GLY A 123 -20.24 21.66 -9.96
C GLY A 123 -20.61 20.20 -9.65
N GLY A 124 -20.17 19.68 -8.49
CA GLY A 124 -20.43 18.30 -8.07
C GLY A 124 -19.53 17.24 -8.69
N LYS A 125 -18.70 17.58 -9.68
CA LYS A 125 -17.79 16.66 -10.38
C LYS A 125 -16.33 16.92 -10.00
N TRP A 126 -15.52 15.85 -9.88
CA TRP A 126 -14.09 15.96 -9.64
C TRP A 126 -13.34 16.33 -10.91
N LYS A 127 -12.57 17.42 -10.88
CA LYS A 127 -11.72 17.91 -11.97
C LYS A 127 -10.26 17.88 -11.52
N ARG A 128 -9.38 17.31 -12.33
CA ARG A 128 -7.93 17.37 -12.13
C ARG A 128 -7.44 18.80 -12.25
N ILE A 129 -6.57 19.22 -11.32
CA ILE A 129 -5.86 20.52 -11.33
C ILE A 129 -4.36 20.30 -11.22
N SER A 130 -3.56 21.33 -11.44
CA SER A 130 -2.12 21.27 -11.22
C SER A 130 -1.79 21.32 -9.71
N TYR A 131 -0.61 20.82 -9.33
CA TYR A 131 -0.11 20.99 -7.95
C TYR A 131 0.06 22.46 -7.60
N LYS A 132 0.51 23.28 -8.56
CA LYS A 132 0.68 24.72 -8.36
C LYS A 132 -0.66 25.38 -8.01
N ASP A 133 -1.69 25.13 -8.81
CA ASP A 133 -3.01 25.73 -8.59
C ASP A 133 -3.61 25.27 -7.25
N ALA A 134 -3.41 23.99 -6.90
CA ALA A 134 -3.87 23.46 -5.61
C ALA A 134 -3.18 24.15 -4.43
N LEU A 135 -1.85 24.29 -4.48
CA LEU A 135 -1.06 24.93 -3.42
C LEU A 135 -1.35 26.43 -3.32
N ASP A 136 -1.48 27.13 -4.44
CA ASP A 136 -1.79 28.55 -4.45
C ASP A 136 -3.17 28.82 -3.84
N GLU A 137 -4.18 28.02 -4.20
CA GLU A 137 -5.53 28.17 -3.64
C GLU A 137 -5.60 27.82 -2.15
N ILE A 138 -4.98 26.72 -1.73
CA ILE A 138 -4.94 26.30 -0.33
C ILE A 138 -4.15 27.34 0.49
N GLY A 139 -3.00 27.74 0.01
CA GLY A 139 -2.13 28.73 0.68
C GLY A 139 -2.82 30.07 0.87
N ALA A 140 -3.52 30.56 -0.16
CA ALA A 140 -4.28 31.83 -0.06
C ALA A 140 -5.39 31.73 1.01
N LYS A 141 -6.13 30.63 1.07
CA LYS A 141 -7.16 30.42 2.09
C LYS A 141 -6.57 30.32 3.49
N LEU A 142 -5.53 29.53 3.67
CA LEU A 142 -4.85 29.39 4.97
C LEU A 142 -4.29 30.74 5.44
N LYS A 143 -3.68 31.52 4.54
CA LYS A 143 -3.18 32.87 4.85
C LYS A 143 -4.30 33.77 5.36
N ALA A 144 -5.43 33.80 4.68
CA ALA A 144 -6.59 34.60 5.08
C ALA A 144 -7.13 34.22 6.47
N TYR A 145 -7.20 32.92 6.79
CA TYR A 145 -7.59 32.47 8.14
C TYR A 145 -6.55 32.82 9.19
N ARG A 146 -5.26 32.66 8.87
CA ARG A 146 -4.17 33.03 9.79
C ARG A 146 -4.21 34.52 10.17
N GLU A 147 -4.46 35.40 9.20
CA GLU A 147 -4.54 36.84 9.42
C GLU A 147 -5.79 37.25 10.22
N LYS A 148 -6.90 36.55 10.02
CA LYS A 148 -8.16 36.87 10.70
C LYS A 148 -8.26 36.25 12.10
N ASN A 149 -8.13 34.95 12.19
CA ASN A 149 -8.15 34.18 13.45
C ASN A 149 -7.62 32.75 13.17
N PRO A 150 -6.38 32.43 13.53
CA PRO A 150 -5.79 31.11 13.30
C PRO A 150 -6.49 29.98 14.06
N GLU A 151 -7.16 30.26 15.19
CA GLU A 151 -7.90 29.28 15.97
C GLU A 151 -9.13 28.70 15.24
N GLN A 152 -9.54 29.28 14.11
CA GLN A 152 -10.59 28.71 13.26
C GLN A 152 -10.12 27.53 12.41
N VAL A 153 -8.82 27.24 12.42
CA VAL A 153 -8.24 26.11 11.68
C VAL A 153 -7.78 25.03 12.62
N MET A 154 -8.18 23.81 12.36
CA MET A 154 -7.73 22.61 13.05
C MET A 154 -6.91 21.74 12.11
N PHE A 155 -5.79 21.23 12.61
CA PHE A 155 -4.97 20.22 11.92
C PHE A 155 -5.24 18.86 12.57
N LEU A 156 -5.44 17.85 11.73
CA LEU A 156 -5.73 16.49 12.18
C LEU A 156 -4.72 15.53 11.57
N GLY A 157 -3.91 14.91 12.42
CA GLY A 157 -2.95 13.88 12.07
C GLY A 157 -3.54 12.48 12.10
N SER A 158 -2.71 11.49 11.81
CA SER A 158 -3.11 10.09 11.75
C SER A 158 -2.04 9.18 12.34
N ALA A 159 -2.45 8.04 12.93
CA ALA A 159 -1.53 6.95 13.30
C ALA A 159 -0.85 6.32 12.07
N LYS A 160 -1.31 6.66 10.86
CA LYS A 160 -0.71 6.22 9.59
C LYS A 160 0.30 7.21 9.03
N ASP A 161 0.50 8.33 9.70
CA ASP A 161 1.55 9.27 9.31
C ASP A 161 2.92 8.72 9.70
N SER A 162 3.94 8.99 8.88
CA SER A 162 5.33 8.73 9.27
C SER A 162 5.75 9.69 10.41
N ASN A 163 6.85 9.39 11.06
CA ASN A 163 7.40 10.26 12.11
C ASN A 163 7.67 11.67 11.57
N GLU A 164 8.19 11.76 10.35
CA GLU A 164 8.45 13.04 9.67
C GLU A 164 7.16 13.80 9.38
N GLN A 165 6.12 13.12 8.90
CA GLN A 165 4.81 13.74 8.67
C GLN A 165 4.22 14.29 9.96
N SER A 166 4.22 13.50 11.03
CA SER A 166 3.74 13.91 12.35
C SER A 166 4.51 15.12 12.89
N TYR A 167 5.83 15.13 12.73
CA TYR A 167 6.67 16.27 13.11
C TYR A 167 6.33 17.53 12.28
N TYR A 168 6.20 17.40 10.96
CA TYR A 168 5.91 18.54 10.11
C TYR A 168 4.50 19.10 10.32
N ILE A 169 3.50 18.27 10.56
CA ILE A 169 2.15 18.74 10.90
C ILE A 169 2.17 19.54 12.19
N SER A 170 2.84 19.03 13.23
CA SER A 170 2.97 19.72 14.52
C SER A 170 3.71 21.05 14.39
N LYS A 171 4.84 21.05 13.69
CA LYS A 171 5.61 22.27 13.42
C LYS A 171 4.82 23.28 12.60
N PHE A 172 4.10 22.83 11.58
CA PHE A 172 3.29 23.70 10.75
C PHE A 172 2.14 24.33 11.53
N SER A 173 1.45 23.56 12.39
CA SER A 173 0.39 24.07 13.28
C SER A 173 0.92 25.17 14.20
N ALA A 174 2.05 24.92 14.85
CA ALA A 174 2.69 25.93 15.72
C ALA A 174 3.08 27.20 14.97
N MET A 175 3.68 27.07 13.78
CA MET A 175 4.04 28.21 12.93
C MET A 175 2.82 28.93 12.32
N PHE A 176 1.73 28.22 12.14
CA PHE A 176 0.45 28.79 11.70
C PHE A 176 -0.17 29.67 12.78
N GLY A 177 0.05 29.30 14.05
CA GLY A 177 -0.40 30.07 15.22
C GLY A 177 -1.69 29.52 15.82
N THR A 178 -1.97 28.21 15.67
CA THR A 178 -3.10 27.54 16.33
C THR A 178 -2.64 26.37 17.18
N ASN A 179 -3.31 26.15 18.30
CA ASN A 179 -3.15 24.97 19.14
C ASN A 179 -4.16 23.86 18.81
N ASN A 180 -5.03 24.08 17.82
CA ASN A 180 -6.02 23.13 17.39
C ASN A 180 -5.37 22.03 16.52
N LEU A 181 -4.63 21.16 17.17
CA LEU A 181 -3.99 19.99 16.60
C LEU A 181 -4.43 18.74 17.35
N ASP A 182 -4.91 17.75 16.66
CA ASP A 182 -5.26 16.48 17.26
C ASP A 182 -4.88 15.30 16.33
N HIS A 183 -5.05 14.10 16.84
CA HIS A 183 -4.61 12.88 16.20
C HIS A 183 -5.65 11.77 16.42
N GLN A 184 -6.02 11.06 15.37
CA GLN A 184 -7.09 10.06 15.42
C GLN A 184 -6.78 8.87 16.36
N ALA A 185 -5.54 8.62 16.71
CA ALA A 185 -5.14 7.53 17.62
C ALA A 185 -5.15 7.94 19.10
N ARG A 186 -5.69 9.10 19.44
CA ARG A 186 -5.78 9.59 20.80
C ARG A 186 -6.84 8.87 21.66
N ILE A 187 -7.70 8.08 21.05
CA ILE A 187 -8.80 7.36 21.70
C ILE A 187 -8.27 6.12 22.41
#